data_a8a9fddfdcfb4d48396122bbca049561
#
_entry.id   a8a9fddfdcfb4d48396122bbca049561
#
_cell.length_a   1.000
_cell.length_b   1.000
_cell.length_c   1.000
_cell.angle_alpha   90.00
_cell.angle_beta   90.00
_cell.angle_gamma   90.00
#
_symmetry.space_group_name_H-M   'P 1'
#
loop_
_entity.id
_entity.type
_entity.pdbx_description
1 polymer ?
#
loop_
_entity_poly.entity_id
_entity_poly.type
_entity_poly.pdbx_seq_one_letter_code
_entity_poly.pdbx_strand_id
1 'polypeptide(L)'
;EAILTPDDIWTANGEYKNFLMKGQAYTEKNAEASLLFHTNGESGYEVVFHNGSIDGSRKTGSLSAIRNLYRSLAEDEKWFDFQIAVRGKNIAIQINGTDVVCYTEPSNPYRTSEHTQQLLGQGNILLKGIKGTTQFRNLSITPLDENARNENDTLPAMDEQTDAIIRLQQQNFPVIDYHVHLKGGLTKEMAHGMSMNYGINYGV
;
A
#
# COMPACT_ATOMS: atom_id res chain seq x y z
N GLU A 1 3.67 -19.28 11.48
CA GLU A 1 3.63 -18.21 12.49
C GLU A 1 4.98 -17.50 12.50
N ALA A 2 4.97 -16.17 12.56
CA ALA A 2 6.17 -15.34 12.70
C ALA A 2 5.94 -14.35 13.82
N ILE A 3 6.91 -14.21 14.72
CA ILE A 3 6.93 -13.20 15.78
C ILE A 3 8.12 -12.30 15.44
N LEU A 4 7.87 -11.01 15.28
CA LEU A 4 8.86 -10.04 14.86
C LEU A 4 9.03 -8.98 15.94
N THR A 5 10.26 -8.79 16.37
CA THR A 5 10.72 -7.65 17.17
C THR A 5 11.50 -6.69 16.28
N PRO A 6 11.95 -5.52 16.76
CA PRO A 6 12.73 -4.60 15.93
C PRO A 6 13.93 -5.30 15.27
N ASP A 7 14.12 -4.99 13.99
CA ASP A 7 15.15 -5.54 13.10
C ASP A 7 14.97 -7.01 12.65
N ASP A 8 13.97 -7.71 13.16
CA ASP A 8 13.62 -9.04 12.67
C ASP A 8 13.05 -8.97 11.25
N ILE A 9 13.46 -9.90 10.40
CA ILE A 9 12.98 -10.04 9.02
C ILE A 9 12.58 -11.49 8.77
N TRP A 10 11.34 -11.67 8.33
CA TRP A 10 10.86 -12.91 7.73
C TRP A 10 10.72 -12.73 6.22
N THR A 11 11.19 -13.69 5.45
CA THR A 11 11.20 -13.59 3.99
C THR A 11 10.50 -14.77 3.34
N ALA A 12 9.58 -14.49 2.44
CA ALA A 12 9.14 -15.43 1.41
C ALA A 12 9.95 -15.14 0.14
N ASN A 13 10.95 -15.99 -0.11
CA ASN A 13 11.77 -15.89 -1.30
C ASN A 13 10.98 -16.32 -2.52
N GLY A 14 11.06 -15.55 -3.60
CA GLY A 14 10.39 -15.83 -4.86
C GLY A 14 10.37 -14.62 -5.78
N GLU A 15 9.90 -14.85 -6.99
CA GLU A 15 9.68 -13.80 -7.97
C GLU A 15 8.17 -13.50 -8.09
N TYR A 16 7.58 -13.07 -6.99
CA TYR A 16 6.16 -12.75 -6.94
C TYR A 16 5.90 -11.50 -7.79
N LYS A 17 5.15 -11.64 -8.86
CA LYS A 17 4.70 -10.54 -9.71
C LYS A 17 3.25 -10.18 -9.40
N ASN A 18 2.34 -11.12 -9.62
CA ASN A 18 0.93 -10.99 -9.29
C ASN A 18 0.60 -12.01 -8.21
N PHE A 19 0.03 -11.56 -7.13
CA PHE A 19 -0.23 -12.44 -5.98
C PHE A 19 -1.37 -11.93 -5.11
N LEU A 20 -1.94 -12.86 -4.36
CA LEU A 20 -2.82 -12.61 -3.24
C LEU A 20 -2.14 -13.12 -1.98
N MET A 21 -1.76 -12.22 -1.09
CA MET A 21 -1.29 -12.57 0.24
C MET A 21 -2.39 -12.34 1.25
N LYS A 22 -2.61 -13.33 2.11
CA LYS A 22 -3.55 -13.30 3.23
C LYS A 22 -2.86 -13.73 4.50
N GLY A 23 -3.37 -13.23 5.61
CA GLY A 23 -2.92 -13.65 6.91
C GLY A 23 -3.66 -12.93 8.03
N GLN A 24 -3.23 -13.23 9.23
CA GLN A 24 -3.65 -12.53 10.44
C GLN A 24 -2.43 -11.89 11.08
N ALA A 25 -2.63 -10.68 11.61
CA ALA A 25 -1.62 -9.97 12.37
C ALA A 25 -2.14 -9.59 13.77
N TYR A 26 -1.22 -9.48 14.69
CA TYR A 26 -1.44 -9.01 16.06
C TYR A 26 -0.33 -8.04 16.41
N THR A 27 -0.66 -6.84 16.80
CA THR A 27 0.31 -5.84 17.25
C THR A 27 0.20 -5.65 18.76
N GLU A 28 1.32 -5.66 19.47
CA GLU A 28 1.35 -5.13 20.82
C GLU A 28 1.05 -3.64 20.81
N LYS A 29 0.80 -3.08 21.99
CA LYS A 29 0.47 -1.65 22.11
C LYS A 29 1.53 -0.76 21.50
N ASN A 30 1.15 0.04 20.48
CA ASN A 30 2.02 0.92 19.70
C ASN A 30 3.17 0.19 18.97
N ALA A 31 3.05 -1.11 18.73
CA ALA A 31 3.99 -1.82 17.88
C ALA A 31 3.83 -1.39 16.42
N GLU A 32 4.92 -1.55 15.66
CA GLU A 32 4.97 -1.26 14.23
C GLU A 32 5.74 -2.34 13.50
N ALA A 33 5.18 -2.80 12.41
CA ALA A 33 5.82 -3.70 11.45
C ALA A 33 5.47 -3.28 10.03
N SER A 34 6.20 -3.77 9.06
CA SER A 34 5.95 -3.55 7.64
C SER A 34 5.94 -4.86 6.87
N LEU A 35 5.14 -4.89 5.79
CA LEU A 35 5.22 -5.89 4.76
C LEU A 35 5.74 -5.21 3.48
N LEU A 36 6.88 -5.66 2.99
CA LEU A 36 7.44 -5.21 1.73
C LEU A 36 7.17 -6.24 0.64
N PHE A 37 6.89 -5.79 -0.57
CA PHE A 37 6.77 -6.65 -1.74
C PHE A 37 7.39 -6.01 -2.98
N HIS A 38 7.65 -6.81 -4.02
CA HIS A 38 8.45 -6.45 -5.18
C HIS A 38 9.81 -5.87 -4.77
N THR A 39 10.42 -6.51 -3.80
CA THR A 39 11.67 -6.05 -3.19
C THR A 39 12.82 -7.03 -3.46
N ASN A 40 14.03 -6.48 -3.51
CA ASN A 40 15.28 -7.24 -3.50
C ASN A 40 15.85 -7.44 -2.09
N GLY A 41 15.13 -7.00 -1.04
CA GLY A 41 15.51 -7.12 0.36
C GLY A 41 15.71 -5.78 1.09
N GLU A 42 15.85 -4.68 0.38
CA GLU A 42 16.10 -3.36 0.99
C GLU A 42 14.89 -2.44 0.88
N SER A 43 14.29 -2.36 -0.29
CA SER A 43 13.20 -1.44 -0.58
C SER A 43 12.23 -2.03 -1.59
N GLY A 44 11.00 -1.55 -1.59
CA GLY A 44 9.90 -1.97 -2.43
C GLY A 44 8.62 -1.26 -2.01
N TYR A 45 7.48 -1.74 -2.46
CA TYR A 45 6.20 -1.30 -1.88
C TYR A 45 6.11 -1.75 -0.43
N GLU A 46 5.59 -0.89 0.43
CA GLU A 46 5.51 -1.12 1.87
C GLU A 46 4.08 -0.95 2.36
N VAL A 47 3.55 -2.01 3.00
CA VAL A 47 2.28 -1.97 3.74
C VAL A 47 2.56 -1.93 5.22
N VAL A 48 1.97 -0.97 5.92
CA VAL A 48 2.23 -0.70 7.34
C VAL A 48 1.25 -1.46 8.23
N PHE A 49 1.75 -1.97 9.37
CA PHE A 49 0.98 -2.51 10.49
C PHE A 49 1.27 -1.68 11.73
N HIS A 50 0.40 -0.70 12.02
CA HIS A 50 0.50 0.19 13.18
C HIS A 50 -0.89 0.69 13.56
N ASN A 51 -1.39 0.28 14.73
CA ASN A 51 -2.73 0.62 15.19
C ASN A 51 -2.77 1.76 16.22
N GLY A 52 -1.61 2.17 16.74
CA GLY A 52 -1.50 3.13 17.83
C GLY A 52 -2.33 4.40 17.63
N SER A 53 -2.83 4.95 18.72
CA SER A 53 -3.74 6.10 18.77
C SER A 53 -3.05 7.45 18.59
N ILE A 54 -1.72 7.50 18.65
CA ILE A 54 -0.96 8.75 18.58
C ILE A 54 -0.99 9.30 17.18
N ASP A 55 -1.18 10.62 17.08
CA ASP A 55 -1.27 11.38 15.83
C ASP A 55 -0.26 10.93 14.77
N GLY A 56 -0.76 10.71 13.59
CA GLY A 56 0.06 10.42 12.43
C GLY A 56 -0.70 9.67 11.36
N SER A 57 -0.28 9.91 10.17
CA SER A 57 -0.54 9.09 9.00
C SER A 57 0.26 7.78 9.13
N ARG A 58 -0.03 6.81 8.28
CA ARG A 58 0.63 5.49 8.24
C ARG A 58 0.07 4.51 9.27
N LYS A 59 -1.25 4.41 9.34
CA LYS A 59 -1.94 3.38 10.10
C LYS A 59 -1.98 2.05 9.34
N THR A 60 -2.35 0.99 10.03
CA THR A 60 -2.47 -0.36 9.45
C THR A 60 -3.24 -0.37 8.13
N GLY A 61 -2.63 -0.96 7.12
CA GLY A 61 -3.14 -0.98 5.76
C GLY A 61 -2.66 0.18 4.88
N SER A 62 -1.92 1.16 5.41
CA SER A 62 -1.30 2.19 4.56
C SER A 62 -0.35 1.57 3.53
N LEU A 63 -0.45 2.00 2.28
CA LEU A 63 0.59 1.84 1.27
C LEU A 63 1.53 3.03 1.42
N SER A 64 2.65 2.82 2.10
CA SER A 64 3.57 3.85 2.61
C SER A 64 3.99 4.83 1.51
N ALA A 65 3.94 6.12 1.79
CA ALA A 65 4.25 7.23 0.90
C ALA A 65 3.35 7.37 -0.35
N ILE A 66 2.33 6.51 -0.51
CA ILE A 66 1.41 6.54 -1.67
C ILE A 66 -0.02 6.77 -1.22
N ARG A 67 -0.52 5.93 -0.29
CA ARG A 67 -1.87 6.02 0.28
C ARG A 67 -1.78 5.81 1.79
N ASN A 68 -1.45 6.87 2.50
CA ASN A 68 -1.34 6.84 3.95
C ASN A 68 -2.73 6.97 4.59
N LEU A 69 -3.03 6.08 5.53
CA LEU A 69 -4.26 6.09 6.31
C LEU A 69 -4.03 6.80 7.64
N TYR A 70 -5.03 7.52 8.10
CA TYR A 70 -5.03 8.25 9.37
C TYR A 70 -5.78 7.50 10.48
N ARG A 71 -6.49 6.43 10.12
CA ARG A 71 -7.21 5.56 11.06
C ARG A 71 -6.93 4.11 10.73
N SER A 72 -6.78 3.29 11.76
CA SER A 72 -6.75 1.84 11.64
C SER A 72 -8.16 1.27 11.80
N LEU A 73 -8.50 0.24 11.02
CA LEU A 73 -9.67 -0.62 11.25
C LEU A 73 -9.33 -1.83 12.14
N ALA A 74 -8.10 -1.92 12.61
CA ALA A 74 -7.64 -2.91 13.58
C ALA A 74 -7.27 -2.22 14.90
N GLU A 75 -7.23 -3.00 15.96
CA GLU A 75 -6.88 -2.55 17.31
C GLU A 75 -5.62 -3.29 17.76
N ASP A 76 -4.80 -2.61 18.59
CA ASP A 76 -3.69 -3.27 19.28
C ASP A 76 -4.22 -4.37 20.22
N GLU A 77 -3.39 -5.39 20.46
CA GLU A 77 -3.66 -6.51 21.33
C GLU A 77 -4.87 -7.38 20.90
N LYS A 78 -5.26 -7.29 19.61
CA LYS A 78 -6.26 -8.14 18.96
C LYS A 78 -5.76 -8.67 17.63
N TRP A 79 -6.10 -9.92 17.32
CA TRP A 79 -5.88 -10.48 15.99
C TRP A 79 -6.82 -9.83 14.97
N PHE A 80 -6.30 -9.47 13.82
CA PHE A 80 -7.06 -8.95 12.70
C PHE A 80 -6.61 -9.58 11.39
N ASP A 81 -7.53 -9.67 10.45
CA ASP A 81 -7.26 -10.20 9.13
C ASP A 81 -6.68 -9.12 8.21
N PHE A 82 -5.73 -9.49 7.37
CA PHE A 82 -5.25 -8.65 6.30
C PHE A 82 -5.20 -9.41 4.97
N GLN A 83 -5.40 -8.66 3.90
CA GLN A 83 -5.25 -9.18 2.55
C GLN A 83 -4.57 -8.12 1.68
N ILE A 84 -3.62 -8.54 0.86
CA ILE A 84 -2.91 -7.71 -0.11
C ILE A 84 -2.99 -8.42 -1.45
N ALA A 85 -3.65 -7.81 -2.42
CA ALA A 85 -3.74 -8.30 -3.78
C ALA A 85 -2.95 -7.40 -4.72
N VAL A 86 -2.05 -7.97 -5.49
CA VAL A 86 -1.31 -7.28 -6.55
C VAL A 86 -1.61 -7.96 -7.87
N ARG A 87 -2.17 -7.21 -8.83
CA ARG A 87 -2.49 -7.73 -10.15
C ARG A 87 -2.28 -6.67 -11.23
N GLY A 88 -1.41 -6.96 -12.18
CA GLY A 88 -1.03 -6.01 -13.21
C GLY A 88 -0.54 -4.71 -12.58
N LYS A 89 -1.26 -3.62 -12.79
CA LYS A 89 -0.96 -2.31 -12.20
C LYS A 89 -1.65 -2.01 -10.87
N ASN A 90 -2.48 -2.94 -10.38
CA ASN A 90 -3.38 -2.70 -9.27
C ASN A 90 -2.86 -3.30 -7.97
N ILE A 91 -2.96 -2.53 -6.90
CA ILE A 91 -2.69 -2.94 -5.51
C ILE A 91 -3.95 -2.67 -4.69
N ALA A 92 -4.50 -3.72 -4.08
CA ALA A 92 -5.64 -3.64 -3.17
C ALA A 92 -5.24 -4.16 -1.79
N ILE A 93 -5.61 -3.42 -0.75
CA ILE A 93 -5.34 -3.79 0.64
C ILE A 93 -6.65 -3.81 1.41
N GLN A 94 -6.90 -4.92 2.10
CA GLN A 94 -8.05 -5.08 2.99
C GLN A 94 -7.60 -5.32 4.42
N ILE A 95 -8.33 -4.75 5.35
CA ILE A 95 -8.21 -5.02 6.79
C ILE A 95 -9.60 -5.41 7.31
N ASN A 96 -9.69 -6.57 7.97
CA ASN A 96 -10.94 -7.14 8.45
C ASN A 96 -12.04 -7.19 7.37
N GLY A 97 -11.67 -7.55 6.14
CA GLY A 97 -12.57 -7.66 4.99
C GLY A 97 -13.02 -6.32 4.39
N THR A 98 -12.52 -5.19 4.90
CA THR A 98 -12.83 -3.86 4.37
C THR A 98 -11.68 -3.34 3.52
N ASP A 99 -11.97 -2.86 2.31
CA ASP A 99 -11.00 -2.21 1.45
C ASP A 99 -10.53 -0.90 2.07
N VAL A 100 -9.24 -0.79 2.31
CA VAL A 100 -8.63 0.40 2.92
C VAL A 100 -7.72 1.16 1.95
N VAL A 101 -7.13 0.47 0.99
CA VAL A 101 -6.34 1.06 -0.09
C VAL A 101 -6.66 0.36 -1.39
N CYS A 102 -6.83 1.17 -2.42
CA CYS A 102 -6.92 0.79 -3.81
C CYS A 102 -6.04 1.73 -4.60
N TYR A 103 -5.07 1.17 -5.28
CA TYR A 103 -4.09 1.96 -6.00
C TYR A 103 -3.80 1.32 -7.35
N THR A 104 -3.88 2.12 -8.40
CA THR A 104 -3.40 1.75 -9.74
C THR A 104 -2.12 2.51 -10.02
N GLU A 105 -1.03 1.80 -10.25
CA GLU A 105 0.25 2.43 -10.60
C GLU A 105 0.14 3.09 -11.98
N PRO A 106 0.36 4.41 -12.10
CA PRO A 106 0.40 5.08 -13.38
C PRO A 106 1.62 4.65 -14.20
N SER A 107 1.58 4.87 -15.51
CA SER A 107 2.69 4.47 -16.39
C SER A 107 4.01 5.19 -16.09
N ASN A 108 3.95 6.35 -15.44
CA ASN A 108 5.11 7.11 -15.01
C ASN A 108 4.89 7.63 -13.58
N PRO A 109 5.03 6.75 -12.56
CA PRO A 109 4.72 7.11 -11.19
C PRO A 109 5.76 8.08 -10.63
N TYR A 110 5.29 9.18 -10.04
CA TYR A 110 6.16 10.05 -9.26
C TYR A 110 6.57 9.35 -7.96
N ARG A 111 7.87 9.40 -7.66
CA ARG A 111 8.45 8.91 -6.39
C ARG A 111 9.44 9.93 -5.86
N THR A 112 9.47 10.12 -4.56
CA THR A 112 10.52 10.90 -3.91
C THR A 112 11.86 10.16 -4.00
N SER A 113 12.96 10.85 -3.75
CA SER A 113 14.32 10.25 -3.77
C SER A 113 14.45 9.05 -2.82
N GLU A 114 13.70 9.03 -1.73
CA GLU A 114 13.72 7.96 -0.72
C GLU A 114 12.88 6.74 -1.13
N HIS A 115 12.00 6.89 -2.12
CA HIS A 115 11.02 5.88 -2.51
C HIS A 115 11.11 5.45 -3.98
N THR A 116 12.23 5.70 -4.63
CA THR A 116 12.43 5.41 -6.07
C THR A 116 12.23 3.93 -6.43
N GLN A 117 12.37 3.03 -5.47
CA GLN A 117 12.19 1.58 -5.66
C GLN A 117 10.75 1.11 -5.45
N GLN A 118 9.83 2.00 -5.09
CA GLN A 118 8.40 1.65 -4.97
C GLN A 118 7.75 1.59 -6.36
N LEU A 119 8.11 0.57 -7.12
CA LEU A 119 7.60 0.30 -8.46
C LEU A 119 7.09 -1.13 -8.55
N LEU A 120 6.01 -1.32 -9.33
CA LEU A 120 5.54 -2.66 -9.63
C LEU A 120 6.54 -3.40 -10.52
N GLY A 121 6.78 -4.65 -10.20
CA GLY A 121 7.74 -5.51 -10.87
C GLY A 121 7.55 -6.96 -10.43
N GLN A 122 8.61 -7.56 -9.95
CA GLN A 122 8.63 -8.86 -9.31
C GLN A 122 9.72 -8.89 -8.25
N GLY A 123 9.61 -9.77 -7.27
CA GLY A 123 10.60 -9.92 -6.22
C GLY A 123 10.07 -10.66 -5.00
N ASN A 124 10.81 -10.58 -3.93
CA ASN A 124 10.47 -11.21 -2.66
C ASN A 124 9.32 -10.48 -1.95
N ILE A 125 8.76 -11.16 -0.95
CA ILE A 125 7.86 -10.58 0.05
C ILE A 125 8.53 -10.72 1.41
N LEU A 126 8.62 -9.61 2.15
CA LEU A 126 9.24 -9.55 3.47
C LEU A 126 8.26 -9.02 4.51
N LEU A 127 8.34 -9.57 5.72
CA LEU A 127 7.77 -8.95 6.92
C LEU A 127 8.95 -8.45 7.77
N LYS A 128 8.89 -7.21 8.21
CA LYS A 128 9.93 -6.55 8.98
C LYS A 128 9.36 -5.96 10.27
N GLY A 129 9.98 -6.31 11.41
CA GLY A 129 9.72 -5.67 12.70
C GLY A 129 10.36 -4.29 12.76
N ILE A 130 9.62 -3.27 13.21
CA ILE A 130 10.12 -1.89 13.30
C ILE A 130 10.15 -1.43 14.76
N LYS A 131 9.07 -1.68 15.49
CA LYS A 131 8.93 -1.24 16.88
C LYS A 131 8.00 -2.18 17.65
N GLY A 132 8.38 -2.53 18.87
CA GLY A 132 7.61 -3.45 19.72
C GLY A 132 7.50 -4.83 19.09
N THR A 133 6.49 -5.61 19.47
CA THR A 133 6.29 -6.95 18.95
C THR A 133 5.07 -7.00 18.04
N THR A 134 5.23 -7.57 16.86
CA THR A 134 4.13 -7.90 15.94
C THR A 134 4.17 -9.38 15.61
N GLN A 135 3.03 -10.04 15.66
CA GLN A 135 2.92 -11.46 15.36
C GLN A 135 2.06 -11.65 14.10
N PHE A 136 2.44 -12.63 13.29
CA PHE A 136 1.75 -13.03 12.08
C PHE A 136 1.47 -14.51 12.07
N ARG A 137 0.28 -14.92 11.61
CA ARG A 137 -0.10 -16.32 11.46
C ARG A 137 -1.00 -16.54 10.25
N ASN A 138 -1.22 -17.80 9.90
CA ASN A 138 -2.08 -18.20 8.78
C ASN A 138 -1.68 -17.52 7.46
N LEU A 139 -0.38 -17.30 7.27
CA LEU A 139 0.14 -16.65 6.07
C LEU A 139 -0.01 -17.56 4.86
N SER A 140 -0.57 -17.03 3.80
CA SER A 140 -0.65 -17.69 2.49
C SER A 140 -0.33 -16.71 1.38
N ILE A 141 0.38 -17.17 0.35
CA ILE A 141 0.65 -16.42 -0.86
C ILE A 141 0.19 -17.26 -2.03
N THR A 142 -0.75 -16.74 -2.80
CA THR A 142 -1.30 -17.40 -3.99
C THR A 142 -0.93 -16.58 -5.21
N PRO A 143 -0.20 -17.13 -6.19
CA PRO A 143 0.02 -16.45 -7.46
C PRO A 143 -1.32 -16.16 -8.16
N LEU A 144 -1.42 -14.99 -8.78
CA LEU A 144 -2.59 -14.57 -9.55
C LEU A 144 -2.24 -14.46 -11.03
N ASP A 145 -3.20 -14.85 -11.88
CA ASP A 145 -3.13 -14.56 -13.31
C ASP A 145 -3.45 -13.07 -13.53
N GLU A 146 -2.64 -12.37 -14.32
CA GLU A 146 -2.82 -10.96 -14.64
C GLU A 146 -4.17 -10.66 -15.31
N ASN A 147 -4.68 -11.61 -16.07
CA ASN A 147 -5.90 -11.48 -16.86
C ASN A 147 -7.13 -12.16 -16.25
N ALA A 148 -6.94 -13.05 -15.28
CA ALA A 148 -8.07 -13.74 -14.65
C ALA A 148 -8.75 -12.85 -13.62
N ARG A 149 -10.04 -12.59 -13.82
CA ARG A 149 -10.93 -12.08 -12.78
C ARG A 149 -11.56 -13.29 -12.07
N ASN A 150 -11.19 -13.53 -10.84
CA ASN A 150 -11.93 -14.48 -10.00
C ASN A 150 -13.14 -13.75 -9.40
N GLU A 151 -14.26 -14.46 -9.21
CA GLU A 151 -15.47 -13.90 -8.58
C GLU A 151 -15.22 -13.34 -7.16
N ASN A 152 -14.14 -13.81 -6.50
CA ASN A 152 -13.67 -13.31 -5.20
C ASN A 152 -12.58 -12.23 -5.31
N ASP A 153 -12.35 -11.70 -6.50
CA ASP A 153 -11.31 -10.71 -6.75
C ASP A 153 -11.84 -9.34 -6.39
N THR A 154 -11.59 -8.96 -5.18
CA THR A 154 -11.89 -7.64 -4.64
C THR A 154 -10.84 -6.61 -5.07
N LEU A 155 -10.47 -6.59 -6.36
CA LEU A 155 -9.84 -5.40 -6.93
C LEU A 155 -10.94 -4.34 -6.99
N PRO A 156 -10.84 -3.30 -6.17
CA PRO A 156 -11.98 -2.45 -5.93
C PRO A 156 -12.29 -1.57 -7.14
N ALA A 157 -13.56 -1.19 -7.25
CA ALA A 157 -14.08 -0.23 -8.22
C ALA A 157 -13.36 1.15 -8.24
N MET A 158 -12.53 1.45 -7.24
CA MET A 158 -11.73 2.68 -7.20
C MET A 158 -10.63 2.73 -8.25
N ASP A 159 -10.20 1.60 -8.79
CA ASP A 159 -9.29 1.57 -9.93
C ASP A 159 -9.96 2.13 -11.19
N GLU A 160 -11.27 1.90 -11.33
CA GLU A 160 -12.05 2.50 -12.40
C GLU A 160 -12.06 4.03 -12.31
N GLN A 161 -12.03 4.60 -11.11
CA GLN A 161 -11.96 6.07 -10.93
C GLN A 161 -10.61 6.63 -11.34
N THR A 162 -9.51 5.96 -10.95
CA THR A 162 -8.16 6.40 -11.36
C THR A 162 -7.99 6.28 -12.87
N ASP A 163 -8.44 5.18 -13.47
CA ASP A 163 -8.43 4.99 -14.91
C ASP A 163 -9.36 5.98 -15.64
N ALA A 164 -10.50 6.33 -15.02
CA ALA A 164 -11.40 7.35 -15.56
C ALA A 164 -10.75 8.74 -15.54
N ILE A 165 -10.04 9.09 -14.46
CA ILE A 165 -9.30 10.36 -14.35
C ILE A 165 -8.21 10.43 -15.43
N ILE A 166 -7.43 9.37 -15.61
CA ILE A 166 -6.38 9.29 -16.63
C ILE A 166 -7.00 9.42 -18.04
N ARG A 167 -8.11 8.73 -18.31
CA ARG A 167 -8.80 8.81 -19.60
C ARG A 167 -9.39 10.20 -19.87
N LEU A 168 -9.96 10.85 -18.85
CA LEU A 168 -10.47 12.22 -18.97
C LEU A 168 -9.34 13.19 -19.31
N GLN A 169 -8.18 13.06 -18.66
CA GLN A 169 -7.01 13.87 -18.95
C GLN A 169 -6.50 13.65 -20.39
N GLN A 170 -6.45 12.40 -20.86
CA GLN A 170 -6.08 12.08 -22.24
C GLN A 170 -7.06 12.69 -23.27
N GLN A 171 -8.29 12.96 -22.88
CA GLN A 171 -9.31 13.63 -23.68
C GLN A 171 -9.32 15.16 -23.48
N ASN A 172 -8.29 15.72 -22.85
CA ASN A 172 -8.18 17.14 -22.51
C ASN A 172 -9.27 17.67 -21.56
N PHE A 173 -9.86 16.81 -20.73
CA PHE A 173 -10.70 17.25 -19.63
C PHE A 173 -9.85 17.50 -18.39
N PRO A 174 -9.73 18.75 -17.91
CA PRO A 174 -8.98 19.03 -16.70
C PRO A 174 -9.71 18.47 -15.49
N VAL A 175 -9.05 17.58 -14.74
CA VAL A 175 -9.51 17.20 -13.40
C VAL A 175 -8.82 18.12 -12.42
N ILE A 176 -9.59 18.85 -11.60
CA ILE A 176 -9.06 19.85 -10.68
C ILE A 176 -9.56 19.55 -9.26
N ASP A 177 -8.63 19.46 -8.31
CA ASP A 177 -8.95 19.48 -6.89
C ASP A 177 -8.73 20.90 -6.35
N TYR A 178 -9.81 21.56 -6.01
CA TYR A 178 -9.80 22.95 -5.53
C TYR A 178 -9.49 23.11 -4.04
N HIS A 179 -9.36 22.00 -3.31
CA HIS A 179 -9.17 22.05 -1.87
C HIS A 179 -8.02 21.14 -1.41
N VAL A 180 -6.81 21.58 -1.67
CA VAL A 180 -5.60 20.84 -1.28
C VAL A 180 -4.82 21.59 -0.21
N HIS A 181 -4.47 20.88 0.86
CA HIS A 181 -3.56 21.37 1.88
C HIS A 181 -2.23 20.62 1.79
N LEU A 182 -1.16 21.33 1.55
CA LEU A 182 0.19 20.75 1.60
C LEU A 182 0.60 20.53 3.06
N LYS A 183 0.78 19.26 3.45
CA LYS A 183 1.14 18.85 4.81
C LYS A 183 2.36 17.93 4.80
N GLY A 184 3.03 17.81 5.95
CA GLY A 184 4.08 16.82 6.14
C GLY A 184 5.33 17.03 5.29
N GLY A 185 5.67 18.28 4.98
CA GLY A 185 6.85 18.59 4.16
C GLY A 185 6.62 18.47 2.65
N LEU A 186 5.36 18.26 2.20
CA LEU A 186 5.02 18.27 0.79
C LEU A 186 5.23 19.68 0.22
N THR A 187 6.18 19.84 -0.71
CA THR A 187 6.44 21.13 -1.37
C THR A 187 5.54 21.31 -2.59
N LYS A 188 5.49 22.56 -3.12
CA LYS A 188 4.76 22.85 -4.36
C LYS A 188 5.29 22.06 -5.55
N GLU A 189 6.59 21.87 -5.62
CA GLU A 189 7.25 21.10 -6.68
C GLU A 189 6.86 19.62 -6.60
N MET A 190 6.78 19.08 -5.40
CA MET A 190 6.31 17.70 -5.17
C MET A 190 4.82 17.56 -5.55
N ALA A 191 3.98 18.50 -5.16
CA ALA A 191 2.58 18.53 -5.54
C ALA A 191 2.41 18.64 -7.06
N HIS A 192 3.24 19.45 -7.72
CA HIS A 192 3.25 19.55 -9.18
C HIS A 192 3.65 18.21 -9.83
N GLY A 193 4.69 17.55 -9.34
CA GLY A 193 5.08 16.22 -9.79
C GLY A 193 3.96 15.19 -9.63
N MET A 194 3.26 15.22 -8.50
CA MET A 194 2.08 14.38 -8.27
C MET A 194 0.94 14.71 -9.24
N SER A 195 0.68 16.00 -9.46
CA SER A 195 -0.30 16.47 -10.43
C SER A 195 -0.04 15.88 -11.83
N MET A 196 1.20 15.96 -12.29
CA MET A 196 1.61 15.40 -13.58
C MET A 196 1.43 13.89 -13.67
N ASN A 197 1.65 13.16 -12.57
CA ASN A 197 1.54 11.71 -12.53
C ASN A 197 0.09 11.20 -12.45
N TYR A 198 -0.76 11.91 -11.73
CA TYR A 198 -2.15 11.50 -11.49
C TYR A 198 -3.16 12.18 -12.42
N GLY A 199 -2.73 13.15 -13.18
CA GLY A 199 -3.61 13.91 -14.06
C GLY A 199 -4.62 14.79 -13.31
N ILE A 200 -4.34 15.12 -12.05
CA ILE A 200 -5.17 15.97 -11.23
C ILE A 200 -4.44 17.29 -11.01
N ASN A 201 -5.05 18.40 -11.42
CA ASN A 201 -4.53 19.73 -11.11
C ASN A 201 -4.92 20.10 -9.67
N TYR A 202 -3.94 20.40 -8.85
CA TYR A 202 -4.19 20.83 -7.47
C TYR A 202 -4.25 22.34 -7.41
N GLY A 203 -5.35 22.85 -6.88
CA GLY A 203 -5.50 24.26 -6.50
C GLY A 203 -4.83 24.52 -5.13
N VAL A 204 -3.62 25.06 -5.13
CA VAL A 204 -2.81 25.35 -3.93
C VAL A 204 -2.69 26.86 -3.74
#